data_aab0fc492c71dd77484ebbb745c45551
#
_entry.id   aab0fc492c71dd77484ebbb745c45551
#
_cell.length_a   1.000
_cell.length_b   1.000
_cell.length_c   1.000
_cell.angle_alpha   90.00
_cell.angle_beta   90.00
_cell.angle_gamma   90.00
#
_symmetry.space_group_name_H-M   'P 1'
#
loop_
_entity.id
_entity.type
_entity.pdbx_description
1 polymer ?
#
loop_
_entity_poly.entity_id
_entity_poly.type
_entity_poly.pdbx_seq_one_letter_code
_entity_poly.pdbx_strand_id
1 'polypeptide(L)'
;MRTHKRHKMKTYTYKILTALLATVLLSSCLKEDEEVTLSDDCYISAFSLGNVRRTNHITGSKGQDSIFYTAFSAATIPMIINQRENTIENAIPLPYGSIMSKVLTNCSFEGILMHRPANTNTDWIAYDAKDSLDFTSPREFRVVSTDGSASRLYTVKISAYQEDPDATKWDSLSVNPALASCQTRRLVPLNNTLTALVQLEDGTLKCFSRSATILESEWVEKTVENAGNALLESMQADSDTLYMSTSDGKILYSLSGNKWNEMMTGKDGLKLVGVSSKRLYAMVDGKLVSSPKDQEAWEDEELDDKASNLPTTNICALNISQANGNQRLFLTGTTADGKSARLWSKVWIEPTISEKSACWSFYESNPAIKNTFPVLNQSCVIAYANSILLFGGKDKNKSEESSQALSCTYVSRDLGITWQTDSPIKFDDRMVASASGAQLITATTQDEKYIWILIDGQLWRGQLNKLANK
;
A
#
# COMPACT_ATOMS: atom_id res chain seq x y z
N MET A 1 31.60 -10.64 -97.98
CA MET A 1 31.55 -11.88 -97.16
C MET A 1 31.65 -11.62 -95.65
N ARG A 2 31.37 -10.41 -95.14
CA ARG A 2 31.44 -10.05 -93.67
C ARG A 2 30.09 -9.80 -93.00
N THR A 3 29.02 -9.69 -93.72
CA THR A 3 27.69 -9.36 -93.20
C THR A 3 26.84 -10.59 -92.73
N HIS A 4 27.13 -11.75 -93.30
CA HIS A 4 26.35 -12.95 -93.02
C HIS A 4 26.75 -13.66 -91.68
N LYS A 5 28.00 -13.43 -91.21
CA LYS A 5 28.50 -14.03 -89.97
C LYS A 5 28.03 -13.30 -88.70
N ARG A 6 27.73 -12.00 -88.80
CA ARG A 6 27.19 -11.19 -87.64
C ARG A 6 25.75 -11.48 -87.36
N HIS A 7 24.95 -11.90 -88.35
CA HIS A 7 23.52 -12.18 -88.07
C HIS A 7 23.31 -13.52 -87.39
N LYS A 8 24.08 -14.54 -87.73
CA LYS A 8 24.03 -15.86 -87.11
C LYS A 8 24.51 -15.82 -85.63
N MET A 9 25.51 -15.00 -85.32
CA MET A 9 26.03 -14.89 -83.99
C MET A 9 25.07 -14.16 -83.04
N LYS A 10 24.35 -13.16 -83.53
CA LYS A 10 23.30 -12.50 -82.76
C LYS A 10 22.09 -13.43 -82.46
N THR A 11 21.72 -14.28 -83.37
CA THR A 11 20.61 -15.24 -83.23
C THR A 11 20.95 -16.35 -82.22
N TYR A 12 22.21 -16.77 -82.12
CA TYR A 12 22.69 -17.74 -81.13
C TYR A 12 22.78 -17.14 -79.75
N THR A 13 23.24 -15.90 -79.64
CA THR A 13 23.24 -15.19 -78.33
C THR A 13 21.85 -14.95 -77.82
N TYR A 14 20.86 -14.60 -78.62
CA TYR A 14 19.45 -14.49 -78.18
C TYR A 14 18.86 -15.83 -77.76
N LYS A 15 19.18 -16.92 -78.48
CA LYS A 15 18.71 -18.27 -78.08
C LYS A 15 19.33 -18.78 -76.79
N ILE A 16 20.61 -18.43 -76.53
CA ILE A 16 21.28 -18.76 -75.26
C ILE A 16 20.71 -17.90 -74.13
N LEU A 17 20.43 -16.60 -74.36
CA LEU A 17 19.88 -15.70 -73.38
C LEU A 17 18.42 -16.07 -73.01
N THR A 18 17.61 -16.48 -74.02
CA THR A 18 16.25 -16.98 -73.80
C THR A 18 16.24 -18.34 -73.08
N ALA A 19 17.17 -19.23 -73.36
CA ALA A 19 17.30 -20.50 -72.64
C ALA A 19 17.77 -20.30 -71.22
N LEU A 20 18.69 -19.33 -70.95
CA LEU A 20 19.12 -18.96 -69.58
C LEU A 20 18.00 -18.28 -68.78
N LEU A 21 17.19 -17.43 -69.43
CA LEU A 21 16.04 -16.78 -68.79
C LEU A 21 14.94 -17.80 -68.49
N ALA A 22 14.71 -18.79 -69.31
CA ALA A 22 13.79 -19.88 -69.11
C ALA A 22 14.21 -20.81 -67.94
N THR A 23 15.52 -21.07 -67.77
CA THR A 23 16.05 -21.84 -66.65
C THR A 23 15.94 -21.08 -65.33
N VAL A 24 16.10 -19.74 -65.32
CA VAL A 24 15.89 -18.90 -64.07
C VAL A 24 14.41 -18.83 -63.73
N LEU A 25 13.50 -18.83 -64.67
CA LEU A 25 12.06 -18.85 -64.40
C LEU A 25 11.56 -20.22 -63.90
N LEU A 26 12.23 -21.30 -64.25
CA LEU A 26 11.89 -22.66 -63.78
C LEU A 26 12.49 -22.97 -62.40
N SER A 27 13.56 -22.30 -61.98
CA SER A 27 14.12 -22.45 -60.61
C SER A 27 13.35 -21.66 -59.55
N SER A 28 12.46 -20.74 -59.96
CA SER A 28 11.63 -19.96 -59.04
C SER A 28 10.39 -20.74 -58.53
N CYS A 29 10.11 -21.91 -59.05
CA CYS A 29 8.95 -22.73 -58.63
C CYS A 29 9.32 -23.98 -57.84
N LEU A 30 10.59 -24.18 -57.48
CA LEU A 30 11.01 -25.22 -56.55
C LEU A 30 11.22 -24.56 -55.18
N LYS A 31 10.17 -23.99 -54.59
CA LYS A 31 10.03 -24.10 -53.14
C LYS A 31 9.78 -25.58 -52.87
N GLU A 32 10.72 -26.22 -52.20
CA GLU A 32 10.39 -27.45 -51.49
C GLU A 32 9.10 -27.17 -50.71
N ASP A 33 8.01 -27.85 -51.04
CA ASP A 33 6.91 -27.93 -50.15
C ASP A 33 7.52 -28.49 -48.87
N GLU A 34 7.63 -27.65 -47.80
CA GLU A 34 7.88 -28.17 -46.47
C GLU A 34 6.79 -29.21 -46.27
N GLU A 35 7.17 -30.49 -46.21
CA GLU A 35 6.25 -31.56 -45.87
C GLU A 35 5.66 -31.14 -44.50
N VAL A 36 4.42 -30.72 -44.51
CA VAL A 36 3.68 -30.43 -43.27
C VAL A 36 3.59 -31.77 -42.55
N THR A 37 4.53 -31.99 -41.63
CA THR A 37 4.48 -33.15 -40.75
C THR A 37 3.23 -33.00 -39.86
N LEU A 38 2.21 -33.81 -40.16
CA LEU A 38 1.03 -33.87 -39.35
C LEU A 38 1.41 -34.46 -37.97
N SER A 39 0.98 -33.79 -36.91
CA SER A 39 1.25 -34.18 -35.52
C SER A 39 -0.09 -34.38 -34.77
N ASP A 40 -0.11 -35.28 -33.80
CA ASP A 40 -1.19 -35.49 -32.85
C ASP A 40 -1.11 -34.52 -31.67
N ASP A 41 -0.07 -33.69 -31.60
CA ASP A 41 0.09 -32.67 -30.57
C ASP A 41 -0.99 -31.59 -30.66
N CYS A 42 -1.60 -31.27 -29.49
CA CYS A 42 -2.61 -30.21 -29.39
C CYS A 42 -2.61 -29.60 -27.99
N TYR A 43 -1.86 -28.50 -27.81
CA TYR A 43 -1.79 -27.83 -26.51
C TYR A 43 -1.45 -26.34 -26.65
N ILE A 44 -1.74 -25.57 -25.60
CA ILE A 44 -1.30 -24.19 -25.43
C ILE A 44 -0.09 -24.21 -24.50
N SER A 45 1.08 -23.76 -24.99
CA SER A 45 2.34 -23.71 -24.24
C SER A 45 2.58 -22.37 -23.55
N ALA A 46 2.08 -21.27 -24.15
CA ALA A 46 2.13 -19.94 -23.54
C ALA A 46 0.87 -19.15 -23.85
N PHE A 47 0.47 -18.33 -22.89
CA PHE A 47 -0.64 -17.38 -23.03
C PHE A 47 -0.26 -16.07 -22.35
N SER A 48 -0.48 -14.94 -23.00
CA SER A 48 -0.25 -13.62 -22.44
C SER A 48 -1.30 -12.64 -22.93
N LEU A 49 -1.50 -11.58 -22.17
CA LEU A 49 -2.39 -10.49 -22.52
C LEU A 49 -1.59 -9.37 -23.21
N GLY A 50 -2.20 -8.71 -24.18
CA GLY A 50 -1.66 -7.52 -24.82
C GLY A 50 -1.98 -6.23 -24.04
N ASN A 51 -2.16 -5.15 -24.80
CA ASN A 51 -2.61 -3.88 -24.22
C ASN A 51 -4.09 -3.94 -23.87
N VAL A 52 -4.42 -3.47 -22.66
CA VAL A 52 -5.78 -3.37 -22.15
C VAL A 52 -6.12 -1.91 -21.90
N ARG A 53 -7.32 -1.48 -22.31
CA ARG A 53 -7.83 -0.15 -22.00
C ARG A 53 -8.41 -0.13 -20.60
N ARG A 54 -8.25 1.01 -19.92
CA ARG A 54 -8.79 1.25 -18.58
C ARG A 54 -9.63 2.52 -18.58
N THR A 55 -10.81 2.43 -17.97
CA THR A 55 -11.63 3.59 -17.61
C THR A 55 -11.12 4.16 -16.31
N ASN A 56 -10.89 5.47 -16.28
CA ASN A 56 -10.51 6.20 -15.09
C ASN A 56 -11.54 7.29 -14.81
N HIS A 57 -11.77 7.55 -13.53
CA HIS A 57 -12.64 8.61 -13.05
C HIS A 57 -11.80 9.66 -12.34
N ILE A 58 -12.02 10.93 -12.63
CA ILE A 58 -11.47 12.07 -11.88
C ILE A 58 -12.63 12.95 -11.46
N THR A 59 -12.74 13.17 -10.16
CA THR A 59 -13.64 14.19 -9.62
C THR A 59 -12.91 15.52 -9.62
N GLY A 60 -13.36 16.47 -10.45
CA GLY A 60 -12.81 17.81 -10.52
C GLY A 60 -13.08 18.61 -9.24
N SER A 61 -12.37 19.72 -9.04
CA SER A 61 -12.48 20.59 -7.86
C SER A 61 -13.88 21.17 -7.61
N LYS A 62 -14.79 21.06 -8.57
CA LYS A 62 -16.20 21.47 -8.46
C LYS A 62 -17.18 20.30 -8.33
N GLY A 63 -16.70 19.10 -7.99
CA GLY A 63 -17.51 17.89 -7.86
C GLY A 63 -17.98 17.29 -9.20
N GLN A 64 -17.45 17.75 -10.34
CA GLN A 64 -17.77 17.19 -11.66
C GLN A 64 -16.97 15.91 -11.87
N ASP A 65 -17.65 14.80 -12.17
CA ASP A 65 -17.00 13.54 -12.53
C ASP A 65 -16.62 13.55 -14.01
N SER A 66 -15.36 13.29 -14.30
CA SER A 66 -14.80 13.20 -15.65
C SER A 66 -14.27 11.82 -15.90
N ILE A 67 -14.69 11.20 -17.01
CA ILE A 67 -14.24 9.88 -17.43
C ILE A 67 -13.19 10.04 -18.53
N PHE A 68 -12.05 9.37 -18.37
CA PHE A 68 -11.03 9.30 -19.42
C PHE A 68 -10.48 7.86 -19.53
N TYR A 69 -9.90 7.57 -20.69
CA TYR A 69 -9.39 6.26 -20.98
C TYR A 69 -7.87 6.27 -21.06
N THR A 70 -7.25 5.30 -20.40
CA THR A 70 -5.82 4.99 -20.57
C THR A 70 -5.66 3.58 -21.12
N ALA A 71 -4.48 3.27 -21.62
CA ALA A 71 -4.09 1.91 -21.96
C ALA A 71 -2.84 1.53 -21.16
N PHE A 72 -2.77 0.27 -20.75
CA PHE A 72 -1.60 -0.29 -20.09
C PHE A 72 -1.25 -1.63 -20.71
N SER A 73 0.02 -2.02 -20.63
CA SER A 73 0.46 -3.34 -21.06
C SER A 73 0.16 -4.37 -19.96
N ALA A 74 -0.69 -5.35 -20.28
CA ALA A 74 -0.96 -6.47 -19.40
C ALA A 74 -0.01 -7.66 -19.63
N ALA A 75 0.98 -7.53 -20.51
CA ALA A 75 1.95 -8.58 -20.81
C ALA A 75 2.82 -8.99 -19.62
N THR A 76 2.97 -8.11 -18.62
CA THR A 76 3.71 -8.38 -17.39
C THR A 76 2.88 -9.12 -16.33
N ILE A 77 1.59 -9.28 -16.54
CA ILE A 77 0.72 -10.02 -15.62
C ILE A 77 0.88 -11.52 -15.92
N PRO A 78 1.38 -12.31 -14.94
CA PRO A 78 1.60 -13.73 -15.17
C PRO A 78 0.28 -14.46 -15.44
N MET A 79 0.31 -15.37 -16.39
CA MET A 79 -0.79 -16.28 -16.70
C MET A 79 -0.46 -17.69 -16.19
N ILE A 80 -1.41 -18.34 -15.57
CA ILE A 80 -1.31 -19.71 -15.05
C ILE A 80 -2.03 -20.62 -16.06
N ILE A 81 -1.28 -21.53 -16.68
CA ILE A 81 -1.80 -22.57 -17.57
C ILE A 81 -1.83 -23.87 -16.78
N ASN A 82 -3.01 -24.33 -16.40
CA ASN A 82 -3.18 -25.63 -15.76
C ASN A 82 -3.49 -26.68 -16.82
N GLN A 83 -2.49 -27.43 -17.24
CA GLN A 83 -2.63 -28.47 -18.28
C GLN A 83 -3.47 -29.68 -17.82
N ARG A 84 -3.61 -29.89 -16.52
CA ARG A 84 -4.39 -30.99 -15.96
C ARG A 84 -5.90 -30.68 -16.00
N GLU A 85 -6.26 -29.47 -15.67
CA GLU A 85 -7.64 -29.01 -15.62
C GLU A 85 -8.07 -28.28 -16.90
N ASN A 86 -7.12 -28.05 -17.80
CA ASN A 86 -7.27 -27.27 -19.03
C ASN A 86 -7.87 -25.87 -18.75
N THR A 87 -7.30 -25.16 -17.76
CA THR A 87 -7.68 -23.78 -17.42
C THR A 87 -6.53 -22.84 -17.66
N ILE A 88 -6.84 -21.61 -18.04
CA ILE A 88 -5.88 -20.51 -18.18
C ILE A 88 -6.47 -19.30 -17.46
N GLU A 89 -5.74 -18.80 -16.46
CA GLU A 89 -6.18 -17.68 -15.63
C GLU A 89 -5.02 -16.71 -15.36
N ASN A 90 -5.34 -15.43 -15.15
CA ASN A 90 -4.33 -14.48 -14.68
C ASN A 90 -4.06 -14.67 -13.18
N ALA A 91 -2.77 -14.72 -12.79
CA ALA A 91 -2.34 -14.90 -11.41
C ALA A 91 -2.73 -13.72 -10.50
N ILE A 92 -2.82 -12.53 -11.07
CA ILE A 92 -3.19 -11.28 -10.40
C ILE A 92 -4.31 -10.64 -11.22
N PRO A 93 -5.43 -10.20 -10.61
CA PRO A 93 -6.49 -9.51 -11.32
C PRO A 93 -5.97 -8.26 -12.06
N LEU A 94 -6.54 -7.98 -13.24
CA LEU A 94 -6.29 -6.75 -13.97
C LEU A 94 -6.71 -5.52 -13.11
N PRO A 95 -6.10 -4.34 -13.33
CA PRO A 95 -6.48 -3.13 -12.62
C PRO A 95 -7.98 -2.84 -12.70
N TYR A 96 -8.53 -2.25 -11.63
CA TYR A 96 -9.91 -1.77 -11.61
C TYR A 96 -10.20 -0.85 -12.80
N GLY A 97 -11.37 -0.97 -13.40
CA GLY A 97 -11.76 -0.20 -14.58
C GLY A 97 -11.24 -0.77 -15.90
N SER A 98 -10.55 -1.92 -15.91
CA SER A 98 -10.11 -2.59 -17.15
C SER A 98 -11.30 -2.96 -18.04
N ILE A 99 -11.23 -2.60 -19.33
CA ILE A 99 -12.26 -2.88 -20.30
C ILE A 99 -12.05 -4.31 -20.83
N MET A 100 -12.81 -5.23 -20.27
CA MET A 100 -12.71 -6.67 -20.54
C MET A 100 -13.31 -7.08 -21.89
N SER A 101 -14.14 -6.26 -22.50
CA SER A 101 -14.79 -6.55 -23.78
C SER A 101 -13.88 -6.46 -25.01
N LYS A 102 -12.64 -5.94 -24.83
CA LYS A 102 -11.65 -5.76 -25.92
C LYS A 102 -10.24 -5.98 -25.40
N VAL A 103 -9.86 -7.25 -25.24
CA VAL A 103 -8.53 -7.64 -24.75
C VAL A 103 -7.77 -8.35 -25.87
N LEU A 104 -6.57 -7.86 -26.18
CA LEU A 104 -5.66 -8.56 -27.07
C LEU A 104 -4.98 -9.70 -26.32
N THR A 105 -4.77 -10.82 -27.03
CA THR A 105 -4.10 -11.99 -26.47
C THR A 105 -3.00 -12.48 -27.40
N ASN A 106 -1.97 -13.10 -26.84
CA ASN A 106 -0.95 -13.81 -27.60
C ASN A 106 -0.85 -15.22 -27.04
N CYS A 107 -0.92 -16.22 -27.95
CA CYS A 107 -0.83 -17.62 -27.58
C CYS A 107 0.29 -18.29 -28.36
N SER A 108 1.06 -19.15 -27.70
CA SER A 108 1.90 -20.16 -28.36
C SER A 108 1.19 -21.50 -28.19
N PHE A 109 1.00 -22.20 -29.29
CA PHE A 109 0.23 -23.45 -29.33
C PHE A 109 0.75 -24.39 -30.41
N GLU A 110 0.46 -25.67 -30.26
CA GLU A 110 0.69 -26.70 -31.27
C GLU A 110 -0.66 -27.20 -31.78
N GLY A 111 -0.88 -27.16 -33.08
CA GLY A 111 -2.15 -27.53 -33.73
C GLY A 111 -2.89 -26.34 -34.35
N ILE A 112 -4.20 -26.44 -34.46
CA ILE A 112 -5.12 -25.40 -34.97
C ILE A 112 -5.91 -24.85 -33.82
N LEU A 113 -5.75 -23.55 -33.51
CA LEU A 113 -6.40 -22.89 -32.38
C LEU A 113 -7.68 -22.15 -32.84
N MET A 114 -8.75 -22.42 -32.12
CA MET A 114 -10.05 -21.77 -32.30
C MET A 114 -10.60 -21.34 -30.93
N HIS A 115 -11.49 -20.36 -30.90
CA HIS A 115 -12.12 -19.89 -29.69
C HIS A 115 -13.62 -19.58 -29.88
N ARG A 116 -14.34 -19.52 -28.75
CA ARG A 116 -15.73 -19.02 -28.65
C ARG A 116 -16.02 -18.55 -27.22
N PRO A 117 -17.13 -17.82 -26.95
CA PRO A 117 -17.61 -17.61 -25.58
C PRO A 117 -17.94 -18.96 -24.91
N ALA A 118 -17.57 -19.11 -23.63
CA ALA A 118 -17.84 -20.36 -22.91
C ALA A 118 -19.35 -20.60 -22.70
N ASN A 119 -19.72 -21.85 -22.65
CA ASN A 119 -21.11 -22.29 -22.43
C ASN A 119 -22.11 -21.75 -23.49
N THR A 120 -21.65 -21.52 -24.69
CA THR A 120 -22.49 -21.10 -25.82
C THR A 120 -22.48 -22.13 -26.94
N ASN A 121 -23.52 -22.11 -27.78
CA ASN A 121 -23.57 -22.92 -29.02
C ASN A 121 -23.16 -22.12 -30.25
N THR A 122 -22.38 -21.05 -30.06
CA THR A 122 -21.83 -20.26 -31.17
C THR A 122 -20.75 -21.06 -31.93
N ASP A 123 -20.60 -20.74 -33.21
CA ASP A 123 -19.56 -21.35 -34.02
C ASP A 123 -18.17 -21.06 -33.50
N TRP A 124 -17.24 -21.98 -33.79
CA TRP A 124 -15.81 -21.79 -33.48
C TRP A 124 -15.19 -20.79 -34.47
N ILE A 125 -14.47 -19.84 -33.94
CA ILE A 125 -13.76 -18.80 -34.68
C ILE A 125 -12.27 -19.12 -34.65
N ALA A 126 -11.60 -19.09 -35.78
CA ALA A 126 -10.13 -19.26 -35.82
C ALA A 126 -9.46 -18.13 -35.01
N TYR A 127 -8.46 -18.51 -34.24
CA TYR A 127 -7.73 -17.53 -33.42
C TYR A 127 -6.82 -16.66 -34.30
N ASP A 128 -6.93 -15.34 -34.14
CA ASP A 128 -5.98 -14.35 -34.66
C ASP A 128 -5.52 -13.45 -33.49
N ALA A 129 -4.22 -13.36 -33.28
CA ALA A 129 -3.63 -12.52 -32.25
C ALA A 129 -3.89 -11.01 -32.45
N LYS A 130 -4.32 -10.60 -33.66
CA LYS A 130 -4.66 -9.20 -33.96
C LYS A 130 -6.08 -8.83 -33.51
N ASP A 131 -6.91 -9.83 -33.29
CA ASP A 131 -8.28 -9.63 -32.87
C ASP A 131 -8.39 -9.45 -31.37
N SER A 132 -9.18 -8.47 -30.95
CA SER A 132 -9.52 -8.31 -29.55
C SER A 132 -10.67 -9.22 -29.17
N LEU A 133 -10.52 -9.89 -28.01
CA LEU A 133 -11.49 -10.84 -27.49
C LEU A 133 -12.25 -10.24 -26.31
N ASP A 134 -13.52 -10.63 -26.19
CA ASP A 134 -14.37 -10.25 -25.06
C ASP A 134 -14.21 -11.26 -23.92
N PHE A 135 -13.65 -10.83 -22.80
CA PHE A 135 -13.47 -11.58 -21.55
C PHE A 135 -14.38 -11.07 -20.41
N THR A 136 -15.49 -10.43 -20.72
CA THR A 136 -16.53 -10.14 -19.71
C THR A 136 -17.12 -11.42 -19.11
N SER A 137 -16.97 -12.53 -19.83
CA SER A 137 -17.24 -13.90 -19.37
C SER A 137 -16.10 -14.82 -19.82
N PRO A 138 -15.96 -16.02 -19.23
CA PRO A 138 -14.97 -16.99 -19.68
C PRO A 138 -15.12 -17.36 -21.15
N ARG A 139 -14.02 -17.75 -21.79
CA ARG A 139 -13.99 -18.20 -23.17
C ARG A 139 -13.44 -19.61 -23.27
N GLU A 140 -13.91 -20.35 -24.24
CA GLU A 140 -13.38 -21.65 -24.63
C GLU A 140 -12.35 -21.45 -25.75
N PHE A 141 -11.18 -22.09 -25.59
CA PHE A 141 -10.13 -22.19 -26.59
C PHE A 141 -9.92 -23.66 -26.91
N ARG A 142 -10.13 -24.03 -28.16
CA ARG A 142 -9.97 -25.41 -28.63
C ARG A 142 -8.75 -25.51 -29.54
N VAL A 143 -7.83 -26.38 -29.17
CA VAL A 143 -6.70 -26.75 -30.03
C VAL A 143 -7.03 -28.11 -30.65
N VAL A 144 -6.94 -28.20 -31.96
CA VAL A 144 -7.11 -29.46 -32.72
C VAL A 144 -5.75 -29.80 -33.31
N SER A 145 -5.32 -31.06 -33.20
CA SER A 145 -4.08 -31.56 -33.79
C SER A 145 -4.09 -31.38 -35.32
N THR A 146 -2.95 -31.25 -35.97
CA THR A 146 -2.87 -31.06 -37.42
C THR A 146 -3.29 -32.28 -38.20
N ASP A 147 -3.22 -33.48 -37.62
CA ASP A 147 -3.73 -34.72 -38.19
C ASP A 147 -5.24 -34.97 -37.92
N GLY A 148 -5.85 -34.10 -37.10
CA GLY A 148 -7.26 -34.18 -36.72
C GLY A 148 -7.60 -35.29 -35.72
N SER A 149 -6.64 -36.07 -35.23
CA SER A 149 -6.88 -37.22 -34.34
C SER A 149 -7.19 -36.83 -32.91
N ALA A 150 -6.70 -35.69 -32.43
CA ALA A 150 -6.82 -35.21 -31.07
C ALA A 150 -7.34 -33.77 -30.98
N SER A 151 -7.96 -33.43 -29.85
CA SER A 151 -8.29 -32.04 -29.55
C SER A 151 -8.30 -31.82 -28.05
N ARG A 152 -7.92 -30.58 -27.63
CA ARG A 152 -7.95 -30.15 -26.23
C ARG A 152 -8.74 -28.86 -26.10
N LEU A 153 -9.59 -28.81 -25.08
CA LEU A 153 -10.46 -27.68 -24.78
C LEU A 153 -9.98 -26.99 -23.50
N TYR A 154 -9.59 -25.73 -23.60
CA TYR A 154 -9.22 -24.89 -22.46
C TYR A 154 -10.32 -23.91 -22.13
N THR A 155 -10.55 -23.68 -20.82
CA THR A 155 -11.37 -22.57 -20.35
C THR A 155 -10.43 -21.43 -19.93
N VAL A 156 -10.54 -20.29 -20.62
CA VAL A 156 -9.76 -19.09 -20.32
C VAL A 156 -10.63 -18.10 -19.57
N LYS A 157 -10.19 -17.73 -18.35
CA LYS A 157 -10.88 -16.77 -17.50
C LYS A 157 -9.91 -15.65 -17.12
N ILE A 158 -10.26 -14.43 -17.48
CA ILE A 158 -9.50 -13.23 -17.09
C ILE A 158 -10.32 -12.49 -16.05
N SER A 159 -9.70 -12.22 -14.90
CA SER A 159 -10.28 -11.47 -13.80
C SER A 159 -9.74 -10.04 -13.76
N ALA A 160 -10.55 -9.10 -13.31
CA ALA A 160 -10.17 -7.73 -12.98
C ALA A 160 -10.75 -7.37 -11.61
N TYR A 161 -10.09 -6.44 -10.91
CA TYR A 161 -10.62 -5.90 -9.67
C TYR A 161 -11.99 -5.26 -9.95
N GLN A 162 -12.99 -5.65 -9.16
CA GLN A 162 -14.35 -5.11 -9.27
C GLN A 162 -14.52 -3.78 -8.56
N GLU A 163 -13.62 -3.47 -7.62
CA GLU A 163 -13.55 -2.24 -6.88
C GLU A 163 -12.15 -1.65 -7.00
N ASP A 164 -12.03 -0.31 -6.88
CA ASP A 164 -10.72 0.34 -6.87
C ASP A 164 -9.91 -0.18 -5.68
N PRO A 165 -8.78 -0.90 -5.90
CA PRO A 165 -7.97 -1.43 -4.82
C PRO A 165 -7.37 -0.34 -3.94
N ASP A 166 -7.19 0.86 -4.48
CA ASP A 166 -6.64 2.01 -3.78
C ASP A 166 -7.72 2.93 -3.16
N ALA A 167 -9.00 2.60 -3.32
CA ALA A 167 -10.06 3.28 -2.58
C ALA A 167 -10.10 2.84 -1.11
N THR A 168 -10.41 3.78 -0.22
CA THR A 168 -10.62 3.51 1.21
C THR A 168 -12.11 3.55 1.51
N LYS A 169 -12.63 2.49 2.11
CA LYS A 169 -13.99 2.45 2.66
C LYS A 169 -13.97 2.89 4.11
N TRP A 170 -14.93 3.72 4.49
CA TRP A 170 -15.08 4.22 5.84
C TRP A 170 -16.43 3.86 6.43
N ASP A 171 -16.42 3.22 7.60
CA ASP A 171 -17.58 2.96 8.42
C ASP A 171 -17.67 4.00 9.54
N SER A 172 -18.80 4.68 9.65
CA SER A 172 -19.13 5.54 10.79
C SER A 172 -19.75 4.66 11.88
N LEU A 173 -19.14 4.65 13.06
CA LEU A 173 -19.54 3.76 14.15
C LEU A 173 -20.20 4.56 15.29
N SER A 174 -20.28 3.96 16.50
CA SER A 174 -20.94 4.58 17.65
C SER A 174 -20.26 5.87 18.12
N VAL A 175 -21.07 6.80 18.61
CA VAL A 175 -20.63 8.04 19.26
C VAL A 175 -20.65 7.83 20.76
N ASN A 176 -19.58 8.23 21.45
CA ASN A 176 -19.55 8.30 22.90
C ASN A 176 -19.16 9.73 23.36
N PRO A 177 -20.08 10.55 23.84
CA PRO A 177 -19.80 11.92 24.28
C PRO A 177 -18.73 12.01 25.37
N ALA A 178 -18.60 10.97 26.23
CA ALA A 178 -17.59 10.95 27.27
C ALA A 178 -16.14 10.92 26.72
N LEU A 179 -15.98 10.53 25.49
CA LEU A 179 -14.69 10.56 24.77
C LEU A 179 -14.38 11.93 24.14
N ALA A 180 -15.35 12.84 24.05
CA ALA A 180 -15.17 14.17 23.49
C ALA A 180 -14.62 15.16 24.52
N SER A 181 -15.12 15.08 25.78
CA SER A 181 -14.81 16.04 26.86
C SER A 181 -13.55 15.63 27.60
N CYS A 182 -12.36 15.79 26.98
CA CYS A 182 -11.09 15.46 27.61
C CYS A 182 -9.95 16.35 27.11
N GLN A 183 -8.90 16.49 27.88
CA GLN A 183 -7.70 17.24 27.56
C GLN A 183 -6.79 16.45 26.59
N THR A 184 -6.64 15.17 26.86
CA THR A 184 -5.79 14.27 26.07
C THR A 184 -6.49 12.94 25.87
N ARG A 185 -6.26 12.34 24.71
CA ARG A 185 -6.86 11.05 24.35
C ARG A 185 -5.85 10.18 23.60
N ARG A 186 -5.90 8.88 23.88
CA ARG A 186 -5.15 7.85 23.13
C ARG A 186 -6.08 6.72 22.76
N LEU A 187 -5.90 6.20 21.57
CA LEU A 187 -6.63 5.08 21.00
C LEU A 187 -5.64 3.98 20.63
N VAL A 188 -5.82 2.79 21.17
CA VAL A 188 -4.92 1.66 20.92
C VAL A 188 -5.71 0.36 20.76
N PRO A 189 -5.31 -0.51 19.83
CA PRO A 189 -5.80 -1.88 19.78
C PRO A 189 -5.04 -2.71 20.83
N LEU A 190 -5.77 -3.47 21.64
CA LEU A 190 -5.23 -4.45 22.58
C LEU A 190 -5.93 -5.78 22.34
N ASN A 191 -5.24 -6.75 21.78
CA ASN A 191 -5.86 -7.99 21.32
C ASN A 191 -7.04 -7.67 20.37
N ASN A 192 -8.20 -8.28 20.57
CA ASN A 192 -9.41 -8.02 19.77
C ASN A 192 -10.26 -6.85 20.32
N THR A 193 -9.68 -6.00 21.15
CA THR A 193 -10.36 -4.89 21.80
C THR A 193 -9.74 -3.56 21.37
N LEU A 194 -10.57 -2.60 21.00
CA LEU A 194 -10.16 -1.22 20.84
C LEU A 194 -10.32 -0.50 22.19
N THR A 195 -9.22 0.06 22.70
CA THR A 195 -9.16 0.73 23.99
C THR A 195 -8.90 2.22 23.80
N ALA A 196 -9.76 3.06 24.37
CA ALA A 196 -9.58 4.50 24.42
C ALA A 196 -9.30 4.94 25.86
N LEU A 197 -8.17 5.62 26.03
CA LEU A 197 -7.82 6.28 27.29
C LEU A 197 -8.00 7.78 27.12
N VAL A 198 -8.63 8.42 28.11
CA VAL A 198 -8.86 9.86 28.13
C VAL A 198 -8.39 10.43 29.47
N GLN A 199 -7.78 11.61 29.42
CA GLN A 199 -7.41 12.38 30.60
C GLN A 199 -8.25 13.65 30.65
N LEU A 200 -8.95 13.84 31.74
CA LEU A 200 -9.79 15.01 32.00
C LEU A 200 -8.91 16.19 32.44
N GLU A 201 -9.50 17.39 32.50
CA GLU A 201 -8.79 18.62 32.92
C GLU A 201 -8.26 18.55 34.36
N ASP A 202 -8.95 17.81 35.23
CA ASP A 202 -8.53 17.57 36.61
C ASP A 202 -7.43 16.49 36.76
N GLY A 203 -6.94 15.95 35.65
CA GLY A 203 -5.93 14.89 35.61
C GLY A 203 -6.51 13.47 35.73
N THR A 204 -7.81 13.32 35.99
CA THR A 204 -8.45 12.01 36.12
C THR A 204 -8.35 11.22 34.80
N LEU A 205 -7.89 9.96 34.90
CA LEU A 205 -7.87 9.02 33.79
C LEU A 205 -9.13 8.18 33.75
N LYS A 206 -9.70 8.04 32.55
CA LYS A 206 -10.78 7.10 32.24
C LYS A 206 -10.36 6.16 31.11
N CYS A 207 -10.88 4.94 31.19
CA CYS A 207 -10.63 3.90 30.21
C CYS A 207 -11.94 3.40 29.63
N PHE A 208 -12.03 3.35 28.31
CA PHE A 208 -13.16 2.80 27.58
C PHE A 208 -12.68 1.70 26.68
N SER A 209 -13.44 0.64 26.56
CA SER A 209 -13.12 -0.47 25.67
C SER A 209 -14.34 -0.93 24.88
N ARG A 210 -14.11 -1.40 23.65
CA ARG A 210 -15.12 -2.01 22.80
C ARG A 210 -14.49 -3.14 21.96
N SER A 211 -15.31 -4.01 21.41
CA SER A 211 -14.81 -5.00 20.45
C SER A 211 -14.29 -4.31 19.20
N ALA A 212 -13.14 -4.75 18.70
CA ALA A 212 -12.60 -4.32 17.41
C ALA A 212 -13.13 -5.17 16.24
N THR A 213 -13.75 -6.32 16.52
CA THR A 213 -14.28 -7.25 15.51
C THR A 213 -15.79 -7.14 15.33
N ILE A 214 -16.52 -6.71 16.36
CA ILE A 214 -17.97 -6.53 16.34
C ILE A 214 -18.28 -5.04 16.15
N LEU A 215 -18.76 -4.64 14.97
CA LEU A 215 -18.96 -3.23 14.62
C LEU A 215 -20.04 -2.55 15.46
N GLU A 216 -21.09 -3.27 15.81
CA GLU A 216 -22.22 -2.80 16.60
C GLU A 216 -21.93 -2.76 18.11
N SER A 217 -20.71 -3.15 18.54
CA SER A 217 -20.35 -3.10 19.95
C SER A 217 -20.29 -1.66 20.45
N GLU A 218 -20.73 -1.45 21.69
CA GLU A 218 -20.69 -0.16 22.37
C GLU A 218 -19.43 -0.01 23.21
N TRP A 219 -19.10 1.24 23.56
CA TRP A 219 -18.03 1.54 24.49
C TRP A 219 -18.45 1.23 25.92
N VAL A 220 -17.62 0.49 26.64
CA VAL A 220 -17.78 0.16 28.04
C VAL A 220 -16.71 0.88 28.84
N GLU A 221 -17.13 1.73 29.80
CA GLU A 221 -16.20 2.37 30.73
C GLU A 221 -15.68 1.35 31.75
N LYS A 222 -14.38 1.39 32.00
CA LYS A 222 -13.68 0.54 32.99
C LYS A 222 -13.02 1.43 34.00
N THR A 223 -13.11 1.05 35.28
CA THR A 223 -12.41 1.74 36.36
C THR A 223 -10.90 1.65 36.14
N VAL A 224 -10.23 2.80 36.20
CA VAL A 224 -8.76 2.87 36.11
C VAL A 224 -8.19 2.67 37.51
N GLU A 225 -7.24 1.74 37.65
CA GLU A 225 -6.59 1.38 38.91
C GLU A 225 -5.08 1.69 38.81
N ASN A 226 -4.52 2.23 39.87
CA ASN A 226 -3.07 2.42 40.08
C ASN A 226 -2.38 3.29 39.04
N ALA A 227 -3.07 4.19 38.34
CA ALA A 227 -2.46 5.08 37.37
C ALA A 227 -1.82 6.34 38.04
N GLY A 228 -2.23 6.72 39.22
CA GLY A 228 -1.63 7.85 39.96
C GLY A 228 -1.58 9.14 39.16
N ASN A 229 -0.39 9.77 39.15
CA ASN A 229 -0.10 11.01 38.41
C ASN A 229 0.36 10.75 36.98
N ALA A 230 -0.22 9.77 36.30
CA ALA A 230 0.17 9.39 34.96
C ALA A 230 -0.08 10.50 33.93
N LEU A 231 0.84 10.62 32.98
CA LEU A 231 0.80 11.58 31.88
C LEU A 231 0.34 10.85 30.60
N LEU A 232 -0.93 10.91 30.27
CA LEU A 232 -1.48 10.19 29.10
C LEU A 232 -0.81 10.58 27.77
N GLU A 233 -0.32 11.80 27.67
CA GLU A 233 0.42 12.26 26.49
C GLU A 233 1.73 11.49 26.25
N SER A 234 2.32 10.88 27.32
CA SER A 234 3.52 10.05 27.25
C SER A 234 3.25 8.59 26.89
N MET A 235 1.99 8.20 26.72
CA MET A 235 1.64 6.81 26.50
C MET A 235 2.22 6.27 25.18
N GLN A 236 2.86 5.12 25.28
CA GLN A 236 3.41 4.34 24.17
C GLN A 236 2.86 2.92 24.22
N ALA A 237 2.82 2.25 23.08
CA ALA A 237 2.39 0.87 22.96
C ALA A 237 3.44 0.03 22.25
N ASP A 238 3.67 -1.18 22.76
CA ASP A 238 4.47 -2.21 22.10
C ASP A 238 3.73 -3.54 22.22
N SER A 239 3.31 -4.08 21.09
CA SER A 239 2.42 -5.25 21.04
C SER A 239 1.20 -5.04 21.95
N ASP A 240 0.96 -5.92 22.90
CA ASP A 240 -0.18 -5.87 23.84
C ASP A 240 0.13 -5.15 25.16
N THR A 241 1.25 -4.42 25.24
CA THR A 241 1.65 -3.73 26.46
C THR A 241 1.68 -2.21 26.25
N LEU A 242 1.01 -1.50 27.14
CA LEU A 242 1.03 -0.05 27.21
C LEU A 242 2.04 0.40 28.28
N TYR A 243 2.72 1.49 27.99
CA TYR A 243 3.67 2.14 28.89
C TYR A 243 3.35 3.61 29.01
N MET A 244 3.55 4.19 30.19
CA MET A 244 3.26 5.60 30.44
C MET A 244 4.16 6.12 31.56
N SER A 245 4.65 7.34 31.45
CA SER A 245 5.35 8.00 32.57
C SER A 245 4.36 8.75 33.45
N THR A 246 4.75 8.91 34.71
CA THR A 246 4.07 9.78 35.69
C THR A 246 4.80 11.11 35.81
N SER A 247 4.18 12.12 36.42
CA SER A 247 4.78 13.43 36.67
C SER A 247 5.99 13.38 37.60
N ASP A 248 6.06 12.38 38.49
CA ASP A 248 7.18 12.07 39.39
C ASP A 248 8.22 11.11 38.77
N GLY A 249 8.14 10.89 37.45
CA GLY A 249 9.15 10.15 36.66
C GLY A 249 9.06 8.64 36.71
N LYS A 250 8.08 8.05 37.34
CA LYS A 250 7.86 6.59 37.31
C LYS A 250 7.38 6.13 35.95
N ILE A 251 7.72 4.90 35.61
CA ILE A 251 7.19 4.22 34.42
C ILE A 251 6.16 3.19 34.87
N LEU A 252 4.97 3.33 34.32
CA LEU A 252 3.87 2.40 34.50
C LEU A 252 3.67 1.54 33.25
N TYR A 253 3.21 0.30 33.44
CA TYR A 253 2.77 -0.57 32.34
C TYR A 253 1.39 -1.14 32.58
N SER A 254 0.69 -1.49 31.49
CA SER A 254 -0.63 -2.10 31.54
C SER A 254 -0.84 -3.04 30.33
N LEU A 255 -1.50 -4.19 30.57
CA LEU A 255 -1.94 -5.13 29.55
C LEU A 255 -3.42 -4.96 29.16
N SER A 256 -4.13 -4.07 29.83
CA SER A 256 -5.58 -3.90 29.67
C SER A 256 -6.03 -2.44 29.51
N GLY A 257 -5.13 -1.49 29.74
CA GLY A 257 -5.40 -0.07 29.73
C GLY A 257 -6.08 0.47 30.98
N ASN A 258 -6.74 -0.37 31.76
CA ASN A 258 -7.43 0.08 32.99
C ASN A 258 -6.72 -0.28 34.29
N LYS A 259 -5.83 -1.29 34.28
CA LYS A 259 -5.05 -1.66 35.48
C LYS A 259 -3.56 -1.43 35.20
N TRP A 260 -2.94 -0.56 36.00
CA TRP A 260 -1.55 -0.14 35.84
C TRP A 260 -0.66 -0.70 36.94
N ASN A 261 0.56 -1.01 36.61
CA ASN A 261 1.58 -1.46 37.55
C ASN A 261 2.83 -0.63 37.37
N GLU A 262 3.54 -0.34 38.44
CA GLU A 262 4.85 0.31 38.39
C GLU A 262 5.87 -0.68 37.82
N MET A 263 6.65 -0.24 36.86
CA MET A 263 7.70 -1.02 36.21
C MET A 263 9.08 -0.63 36.72
N MET A 264 9.35 0.67 36.69
CA MET A 264 10.62 1.22 37.15
C MET A 264 10.44 2.68 37.60
N THR A 265 11.40 3.13 38.40
CA THR A 265 11.52 4.54 38.78
C THR A 265 12.44 5.22 37.78
N GLY A 266 12.15 6.44 37.39
CA GLY A 266 13.01 7.27 36.56
C GLY A 266 13.44 8.51 37.33
N LYS A 267 13.74 9.58 36.59
CA LYS A 267 14.06 10.91 37.14
C LYS A 267 12.81 11.79 37.08
N ASP A 268 12.70 12.72 38.01
CA ASP A 268 11.65 13.75 37.95
C ASP A 268 11.66 14.45 36.59
N GLY A 269 10.48 14.68 36.02
CA GLY A 269 10.33 15.29 34.69
C GLY A 269 10.63 14.36 33.49
N LEU A 270 10.93 13.08 33.74
CA LEU A 270 11.11 12.11 32.68
C LEU A 270 9.79 11.85 31.97
N LYS A 271 9.76 12.12 30.67
CA LYS A 271 8.60 11.90 29.80
C LYS A 271 8.91 10.83 28.77
N LEU A 272 8.15 9.73 28.81
CA LEU A 272 8.25 8.65 27.83
C LEU A 272 7.84 9.17 26.45
N VAL A 273 8.63 8.89 25.41
CA VAL A 273 8.40 9.37 24.04
C VAL A 273 8.46 8.28 22.99
N GLY A 274 8.94 7.08 23.35
CA GLY A 274 9.02 5.95 22.43
C GLY A 274 9.24 4.63 23.13
N VAL A 275 8.97 3.55 22.44
CA VAL A 275 9.16 2.17 22.91
C VAL A 275 9.56 1.27 21.76
N SER A 276 10.51 0.39 22.01
CA SER A 276 10.84 -0.74 21.14
C SER A 276 10.52 -2.06 21.85
N SER A 277 10.81 -3.16 21.22
CA SER A 277 10.68 -4.49 21.85
C SER A 277 11.58 -4.64 23.10
N LYS A 278 12.72 -3.97 23.15
CA LYS A 278 13.74 -4.12 24.21
C LYS A 278 13.92 -2.91 25.11
N ARG A 279 13.63 -1.70 24.63
CA ARG A 279 13.98 -0.45 25.31
C ARG A 279 12.81 0.52 25.42
N LEU A 280 12.89 1.37 26.43
CA LEU A 280 12.04 2.56 26.62
C LEU A 280 12.88 3.80 26.28
N TYR A 281 12.27 4.77 25.61
CA TYR A 281 12.89 6.05 25.26
C TYR A 281 12.13 7.19 25.89
N ALA A 282 12.86 8.11 26.51
CA ALA A 282 12.26 9.22 27.23
C ALA A 282 13.05 10.52 27.00
N MET A 283 12.39 11.63 27.24
CA MET A 283 13.01 12.94 27.31
C MET A 283 13.09 13.40 28.76
N VAL A 284 14.24 13.90 29.16
CA VAL A 284 14.47 14.50 30.48
C VAL A 284 15.59 15.55 30.32
N ASP A 285 15.44 16.71 30.94
CA ASP A 285 16.41 17.82 30.91
C ASP A 285 16.88 18.22 29.50
N GLY A 286 15.99 18.16 28.50
CA GLY A 286 16.29 18.47 27.10
C GLY A 286 17.14 17.43 26.37
N LYS A 287 17.32 16.26 26.95
CA LYS A 287 18.03 15.12 26.36
C LYS A 287 17.11 13.98 26.02
N LEU A 288 17.47 13.20 25.02
CA LEU A 288 16.87 11.90 24.75
C LEU A 288 17.67 10.82 25.46
N VAL A 289 16.99 10.02 26.25
CA VAL A 289 17.58 8.93 27.04
C VAL A 289 16.84 7.62 26.77
N SER A 290 17.49 6.49 27.01
CA SER A 290 16.82 5.19 26.97
C SER A 290 17.23 4.27 28.09
N SER A 291 16.37 3.30 28.40
CA SER A 291 16.64 2.23 29.38
C SER A 291 16.17 0.90 28.83
N PRO A 292 16.88 -0.22 29.08
CA PRO A 292 16.32 -1.54 28.84
C PRO A 292 15.01 -1.73 29.63
N LYS A 293 14.09 -2.56 29.12
CA LYS A 293 12.83 -2.84 29.81
C LYS A 293 12.98 -3.73 31.05
N ASP A 294 14.03 -4.52 31.09
CA ASP A 294 14.29 -5.53 32.15
C ASP A 294 15.16 -4.99 33.32
N GLN A 295 15.70 -3.79 33.18
CA GLN A 295 16.47 -3.16 34.24
C GLN A 295 16.38 -1.63 34.17
N GLU A 296 16.45 -0.96 35.30
CA GLU A 296 16.52 0.50 35.37
C GLU A 296 17.96 0.97 35.11
N ALA A 297 18.24 1.39 33.88
CA ALA A 297 19.55 1.87 33.44
C ALA A 297 19.41 2.96 32.37
N TRP A 298 18.97 4.15 32.78
CA TRP A 298 18.80 5.29 31.87
C TRP A 298 20.13 5.86 31.43
N GLU A 299 20.38 5.87 30.10
CA GLU A 299 21.59 6.34 29.45
C GLU A 299 21.23 7.38 28.39
N ASP A 300 22.11 8.37 28.15
CA ASP A 300 21.97 9.34 27.07
C ASP A 300 22.04 8.62 25.71
N GLU A 301 21.18 9.01 24.79
CA GLU A 301 21.18 8.52 23.41
C GLU A 301 22.17 9.30 22.55
N GLU A 302 22.81 8.61 21.59
CA GLU A 302 23.68 9.23 20.60
C GLU A 302 22.85 9.88 19.49
N LEU A 303 23.13 11.16 19.20
CA LEU A 303 22.44 11.97 18.20
C LEU A 303 23.45 12.47 17.15
N ASP A 304 23.09 12.44 15.86
CA ASP A 304 23.91 12.98 14.77
C ASP A 304 23.76 14.51 14.60
N ASP A 305 22.83 15.13 15.31
CA ASP A 305 22.60 16.58 15.34
C ASP A 305 22.35 17.06 16.79
N LYS A 306 22.14 18.36 16.94
CA LYS A 306 21.98 19.01 18.26
C LYS A 306 20.71 18.57 18.97
N ALA A 307 20.79 18.32 20.27
CA ALA A 307 19.64 18.01 21.11
C ALA A 307 18.54 19.11 21.07
N SER A 308 18.91 20.37 20.74
CA SER A 308 17.93 21.46 20.54
C SER A 308 16.98 21.21 19.34
N ASN A 309 17.30 20.25 18.45
CA ASN A 309 16.44 19.81 17.35
C ASN A 309 15.53 18.65 17.72
N LEU A 310 15.54 18.19 18.97
CA LEU A 310 14.54 17.23 19.45
C LEU A 310 13.14 17.87 19.48
N PRO A 311 12.07 17.11 19.21
CA PRO A 311 10.70 17.60 19.33
C PRO A 311 10.36 17.85 20.78
N THR A 312 9.58 18.90 21.05
CA THR A 312 9.16 19.28 22.41
C THR A 312 7.68 19.14 22.64
N THR A 313 6.87 19.25 21.59
CA THR A 313 5.40 19.16 21.65
C THR A 313 4.86 18.27 20.54
N ASN A 314 3.63 17.80 20.68
CA ASN A 314 2.95 16.89 19.73
C ASN A 314 3.82 15.68 19.35
N ILE A 315 4.48 15.09 20.34
CA ILE A 315 5.43 14.01 20.14
C ILE A 315 4.68 12.73 19.77
N CYS A 316 5.07 12.13 18.68
CA CYS A 316 4.60 10.83 18.21
C CYS A 316 5.79 9.94 17.90
N ALA A 317 5.72 8.68 18.33
CA ALA A 317 6.70 7.67 17.97
C ALA A 317 6.02 6.50 17.27
N LEU A 318 6.79 5.85 16.40
CA LEU A 318 6.34 4.67 15.67
C LEU A 318 7.50 3.68 15.56
N ASN A 319 7.31 2.48 16.07
CA ASN A 319 8.25 1.38 15.92
C ASN A 319 7.86 0.55 14.70
N ILE A 320 8.80 0.31 13.79
CA ILE A 320 8.58 -0.37 12.52
C ILE A 320 9.57 -1.53 12.39
N SER A 321 9.05 -2.74 12.27
CA SER A 321 9.83 -3.93 11.92
C SER A 321 9.74 -4.18 10.42
N GLN A 322 10.87 -4.40 9.77
CA GLN A 322 10.95 -4.69 8.35
C GLN A 322 11.16 -6.19 8.10
N ALA A 323 10.70 -6.68 6.96
CA ALA A 323 10.84 -8.09 6.59
C ALA A 323 12.29 -8.58 6.50
N ASN A 324 13.25 -7.68 6.25
CA ASN A 324 14.69 -7.96 6.21
C ASN A 324 15.35 -8.03 7.61
N GLY A 325 14.57 -7.88 8.68
CA GLY A 325 15.06 -7.87 10.06
C GLY A 325 15.49 -6.51 10.59
N ASN A 326 15.53 -5.47 9.76
CA ASN A 326 15.78 -4.11 10.21
C ASN A 326 14.64 -3.64 11.13
N GLN A 327 15.03 -2.95 12.19
CA GLN A 327 14.13 -2.25 13.10
C GLN A 327 14.34 -0.75 12.95
N ARG A 328 13.25 0.00 13.01
CA ARG A 328 13.31 1.46 12.98
C ARG A 328 12.37 2.04 14.01
N LEU A 329 12.89 2.91 14.86
CA LEU A 329 12.08 3.78 15.70
C LEU A 329 12.07 5.17 15.07
N PHE A 330 10.88 5.65 14.71
CA PHE A 330 10.64 6.97 14.17
C PHE A 330 10.07 7.85 15.28
N LEU A 331 10.60 9.06 15.43
CA LEU A 331 10.19 10.04 16.41
C LEU A 331 9.91 11.37 15.71
N THR A 332 8.75 11.92 15.89
CA THR A 332 8.37 13.20 15.33
C THR A 332 7.61 14.06 16.34
N GLY A 333 7.57 15.35 16.07
CA GLY A 333 6.81 16.33 16.84
C GLY A 333 7.10 17.72 16.33
N THR A 334 6.85 18.73 17.18
CA THR A 334 7.08 20.12 16.83
C THR A 334 7.99 20.80 17.85
N THR A 335 8.59 21.93 17.46
CA THR A 335 9.28 22.85 18.36
C THR A 335 8.32 23.42 19.40
N ALA A 336 8.85 23.97 20.50
CA ALA A 336 8.04 24.54 21.59
C ALA A 336 7.10 25.67 21.12
N ASP A 337 7.51 26.46 20.12
CA ASP A 337 6.70 27.49 19.49
C ASP A 337 5.68 26.94 18.47
N GLY A 338 5.73 25.63 18.24
CA GLY A 338 4.83 24.93 17.30
C GLY A 338 4.97 25.37 15.84
N LYS A 339 6.10 25.99 15.42
CA LYS A 339 6.29 26.51 14.07
C LYS A 339 7.06 25.58 13.15
N SER A 340 7.83 24.65 13.69
CA SER A 340 8.64 23.73 12.91
C SER A 340 8.44 22.30 13.35
N ALA A 341 8.32 21.40 12.38
CA ALA A 341 8.33 19.97 12.65
C ALA A 341 9.78 19.47 12.86
N ARG A 342 9.91 18.41 13.64
CA ARG A 342 11.15 17.71 13.94
C ARG A 342 10.97 16.24 13.70
N LEU A 343 11.89 15.66 12.92
CA LEU A 343 11.89 14.24 12.58
C LEU A 343 13.22 13.62 12.94
N TRP A 344 13.15 12.52 13.65
CA TRP A 344 14.29 11.71 14.02
C TRP A 344 13.99 10.25 13.77
N SER A 345 15.04 9.48 13.48
CA SER A 345 14.91 8.04 13.28
C SER A 345 16.15 7.32 13.79
N LYS A 346 15.95 6.20 14.46
CA LYS A 346 16.99 5.28 14.89
C LYS A 346 16.79 3.96 14.17
N VAL A 347 17.85 3.41 13.55
CA VAL A 347 17.78 2.17 12.78
C VAL A 347 18.81 1.18 13.30
N TRP A 348 18.40 -0.06 13.50
CA TRP A 348 19.31 -1.14 13.92
C TRP A 348 18.90 -2.46 13.27
N ILE A 349 19.85 -3.40 13.24
CA ILE A 349 19.68 -4.78 12.79
C ILE A 349 20.51 -5.70 13.68
N GLU A 350 19.86 -6.42 14.55
CA GLU A 350 20.53 -7.38 15.42
C GLU A 350 21.02 -8.61 14.66
N PRO A 351 22.20 -9.18 14.96
CA PRO A 351 23.16 -8.69 15.96
C PRO A 351 24.21 -7.70 15.38
N THR A 352 24.11 -7.31 14.13
CA THR A 352 25.14 -6.54 13.40
C THR A 352 25.28 -5.12 13.95
N ILE A 353 24.16 -4.44 14.16
CA ILE A 353 24.07 -3.12 14.79
C ILE A 353 23.08 -3.25 15.93
N SER A 354 23.54 -3.18 17.17
CA SER A 354 22.66 -3.28 18.32
C SER A 354 21.81 -2.02 18.47
N GLU A 355 20.61 -2.18 18.99
CA GLU A 355 19.72 -1.06 19.28
C GLU A 355 20.39 -0.01 20.19
N LYS A 356 21.19 -0.46 21.18
CA LYS A 356 21.92 0.43 22.10
C LYS A 356 22.96 1.30 21.37
N SER A 357 23.70 0.74 20.41
CA SER A 357 24.82 1.41 19.73
C SER A 357 24.41 2.19 18.48
N ALA A 358 23.17 2.06 18.04
CA ALA A 358 22.67 2.80 16.89
C ALA A 358 22.45 4.27 17.24
N CYS A 359 22.89 5.18 16.35
CA CYS A 359 22.72 6.62 16.49
C CYS A 359 21.34 7.08 15.96
N TRP A 360 20.77 8.10 16.58
CA TRP A 360 19.61 8.79 16.07
C TRP A 360 20.00 9.78 14.97
N SER A 361 19.28 9.71 13.85
CA SER A 361 19.51 10.61 12.72
C SER A 361 18.39 11.63 12.59
N PHE A 362 18.77 12.89 12.42
CA PHE A 362 17.87 14.01 12.20
C PHE A 362 17.55 14.18 10.72
N TYR A 363 16.28 14.37 10.39
CA TYR A 363 15.83 14.67 9.03
C TYR A 363 15.26 16.09 8.97
N GLU A 364 15.99 16.97 8.28
CA GLU A 364 15.53 18.33 8.07
C GLU A 364 14.50 18.40 6.95
N SER A 365 13.40 19.11 7.21
CA SER A 365 12.41 19.42 6.17
C SER A 365 13.02 20.41 5.18
N ASN A 366 13.12 20.02 3.90
CA ASN A 366 13.70 20.86 2.86
C ASN A 366 12.68 21.16 1.74
N PRO A 367 12.10 22.39 1.71
CA PRO A 367 11.16 22.78 0.68
C PRO A 367 11.72 22.75 -0.75
N ALA A 368 13.03 22.96 -0.93
CA ALA A 368 13.65 23.01 -2.26
C ALA A 368 13.61 21.66 -2.99
N ILE A 369 13.60 20.55 -2.26
CA ILE A 369 13.47 19.19 -2.83
C ILE A 369 12.06 18.63 -2.72
N LYS A 370 11.06 19.48 -2.42
CA LYS A 370 9.66 19.08 -2.21
C LYS A 370 9.46 18.04 -1.09
N ASN A 371 10.41 17.93 -0.21
CA ASN A 371 10.33 17.11 1.00
C ASN A 371 9.90 17.99 2.16
N THR A 372 8.61 18.31 2.22
CA THR A 372 8.05 19.14 3.29
C THR A 372 7.23 18.28 4.23
N PHE A 373 7.68 18.22 5.47
CA PHE A 373 6.89 17.65 6.55
C PHE A 373 5.94 18.73 7.10
N PRO A 374 4.64 18.47 7.18
CA PRO A 374 3.68 19.49 7.61
C PRO A 374 3.78 19.74 9.12
N VAL A 375 3.40 20.93 9.54
CA VAL A 375 3.25 21.29 10.96
C VAL A 375 1.78 21.23 11.34
N LEU A 376 1.30 20.05 11.73
CA LEU A 376 -0.08 19.87 12.13
C LEU A 376 -0.25 20.25 13.61
N ASN A 377 -1.36 20.93 13.95
CA ASN A 377 -1.67 21.25 15.33
C ASN A 377 -2.02 20.00 16.17
N GLN A 378 -2.43 18.93 15.51
CA GLN A 378 -2.60 17.59 16.05
C GLN A 378 -2.09 16.60 15.01
N SER A 379 -1.16 15.75 15.39
CA SER A 379 -0.53 14.80 14.48
C SER A 379 -0.92 13.37 14.84
N CYS A 380 -1.38 12.64 13.84
CA CYS A 380 -1.55 11.20 13.91
C CYS A 380 -0.55 10.56 12.96
N VAL A 381 0.35 9.75 13.48
CA VAL A 381 1.35 9.00 12.72
C VAL A 381 1.09 7.52 12.90
N ILE A 382 0.85 6.82 11.80
CA ILE A 382 0.53 5.38 11.82
C ILE A 382 1.28 4.65 10.71
N ALA A 383 1.61 3.38 10.93
CA ALA A 383 2.05 2.46 9.89
C ALA A 383 0.83 1.78 9.26
N TYR A 384 0.71 1.84 7.93
CA TYR A 384 -0.39 1.22 7.22
C TYR A 384 -0.03 0.95 5.76
N ALA A 385 -0.40 -0.22 5.24
CA ALA A 385 -0.19 -0.58 3.84
C ALA A 385 1.26 -0.40 3.36
N ASN A 386 2.23 -0.85 4.15
CA ASN A 386 3.68 -0.71 3.91
C ASN A 386 4.17 0.74 3.79
N SER A 387 3.50 1.68 4.41
CA SER A 387 3.84 3.10 4.40
C SER A 387 3.65 3.71 5.79
N ILE A 388 4.28 4.85 6.04
CA ILE A 388 3.94 5.69 7.18
C ILE A 388 2.96 6.76 6.68
N LEU A 389 1.85 6.90 7.38
CA LEU A 389 0.84 7.93 7.13
C LEU A 389 0.90 8.98 8.23
N LEU A 390 0.83 10.25 7.82
CA LEU A 390 0.69 11.39 8.71
C LEU A 390 -0.54 12.19 8.28
N PHE A 391 -1.42 12.44 9.21
CA PHE A 391 -2.62 13.26 9.03
C PHE A 391 -3.07 13.83 10.39
N GLY A 392 -4.14 14.59 10.43
CA GLY A 392 -4.72 15.08 11.69
C GLY A 392 -5.31 16.47 11.56
N GLY A 393 -4.91 17.36 12.44
CA GLY A 393 -5.44 18.70 12.53
C GLY A 393 -5.01 19.63 11.40
N LYS A 394 -5.22 20.92 11.58
CA LYS A 394 -4.87 21.94 10.60
C LYS A 394 -3.36 22.08 10.45
N ASP A 395 -2.90 22.28 9.23
CA ASP A 395 -1.50 22.60 8.93
C ASP A 395 -1.23 24.09 9.20
N LYS A 396 -0.41 24.37 10.17
CA LYS A 396 -0.07 25.74 10.61
C LYS A 396 0.73 26.55 9.56
N ASN A 397 1.31 25.85 8.57
CA ASN A 397 2.04 26.51 7.47
C ASN A 397 1.15 26.94 6.32
N LYS A 398 -0.14 26.61 6.36
CA LYS A 398 -1.14 27.01 5.37
C LYS A 398 -2.05 28.11 5.95
N SER A 399 -2.64 28.92 5.05
CA SER A 399 -3.66 29.89 5.48
C SER A 399 -4.86 29.19 6.09
N GLU A 400 -5.59 29.85 6.99
CA GLU A 400 -6.78 29.27 7.63
C GLU A 400 -7.84 28.79 6.61
N GLU A 401 -7.97 29.50 5.49
CA GLU A 401 -8.91 29.14 4.41
C GLU A 401 -8.49 27.88 3.67
N SER A 402 -7.18 27.59 3.58
CA SER A 402 -6.61 26.44 2.85
C SER A 402 -6.22 25.28 3.76
N SER A 403 -6.28 25.46 5.09
CA SER A 403 -5.92 24.45 6.09
C SER A 403 -7.17 23.92 6.78
N GLN A 404 -7.59 22.73 6.38
CA GLN A 404 -8.71 22.01 7.00
C GLN A 404 -8.20 20.71 7.62
N ALA A 405 -8.68 20.36 8.81
CA ALA A 405 -8.34 19.07 9.44
C ALA A 405 -8.78 17.91 8.55
N LEU A 406 -7.98 16.85 8.50
CA LEU A 406 -8.18 15.66 7.67
C LEU A 406 -8.37 15.94 6.16
N SER A 407 -7.99 17.11 5.67
CA SER A 407 -8.09 17.43 4.22
C SER A 407 -7.03 16.71 3.38
N CYS A 408 -5.96 16.26 4.00
CA CYS A 408 -4.83 15.65 3.31
C CYS A 408 -4.17 14.56 4.17
N THR A 409 -3.75 13.49 3.51
CA THR A 409 -2.86 12.48 4.10
C THR A 409 -1.49 12.61 3.48
N TYR A 410 -0.48 12.79 4.30
CA TYR A 410 0.91 12.72 3.87
C TYR A 410 1.39 11.27 4.00
N VAL A 411 2.07 10.78 2.98
CA VAL A 411 2.57 9.41 2.94
C VAL A 411 4.08 9.38 2.77
N SER A 412 4.74 8.56 3.56
CA SER A 412 6.15 8.20 3.37
C SER A 412 6.24 6.72 3.00
N ARG A 413 6.87 6.43 1.85
CA ARG A 413 7.13 5.07 1.37
C ARG A 413 8.56 4.60 1.63
N ASP A 414 9.39 5.49 2.17
CA ASP A 414 10.80 5.29 2.50
C ASP A 414 11.06 5.42 4.01
N LEU A 415 10.05 5.04 4.82
CA LEU A 415 10.14 4.94 6.27
C LEU A 415 10.43 6.26 6.99
N GLY A 416 9.82 7.34 6.54
CA GLY A 416 9.85 8.65 7.19
C GLY A 416 10.88 9.63 6.62
N ILE A 417 11.63 9.26 5.56
CA ILE A 417 12.67 10.12 4.97
C ILE A 417 12.05 11.18 4.08
N THR A 418 11.17 10.79 3.14
CA THR A 418 10.45 11.73 2.27
C THR A 418 8.95 11.60 2.42
N TRP A 419 8.23 12.70 2.14
CA TRP A 419 6.78 12.79 2.34
C TRP A 419 6.09 13.34 1.11
N GLN A 420 4.98 12.74 0.73
CA GLN A 420 4.18 13.08 -0.44
C GLN A 420 2.70 13.16 -0.06
N THR A 421 1.90 13.86 -0.87
CA THR A 421 0.45 14.02 -0.66
C THR A 421 -0.40 13.14 -1.57
N ASP A 422 0.21 12.23 -2.32
CA ASP A 422 -0.44 11.30 -3.24
C ASP A 422 -0.92 10.00 -2.57
N SER A 423 -1.28 10.10 -1.30
CA SER A 423 -1.78 8.97 -0.53
C SER A 423 -3.04 8.37 -1.15
N PRO A 424 -3.15 7.02 -1.20
CA PRO A 424 -4.40 6.35 -1.57
C PRO A 424 -5.47 6.51 -0.48
N ILE A 425 -5.08 6.87 0.75
CA ILE A 425 -6.02 7.09 1.85
C ILE A 425 -6.67 8.45 1.70
N LYS A 426 -7.96 8.44 1.37
CA LYS A 426 -8.80 9.64 1.31
C LYS A 426 -9.87 9.53 2.39
N PHE A 427 -10.09 10.62 3.08
CA PHE A 427 -11.11 10.68 4.12
C PHE A 427 -12.50 10.91 3.52
N ASP A 428 -13.52 10.36 4.15
CA ASP A 428 -14.92 10.63 3.85
C ASP A 428 -15.25 12.11 4.17
N ASP A 429 -16.03 12.77 3.32
CA ASP A 429 -16.40 14.19 3.50
C ASP A 429 -17.06 14.44 4.85
N ARG A 430 -17.83 13.48 5.39
CA ARG A 430 -18.43 13.55 6.71
C ARG A 430 -17.38 13.56 7.84
N MET A 431 -16.27 12.82 7.67
CA MET A 431 -15.15 12.86 8.61
C MET A 431 -14.47 14.22 8.59
N VAL A 432 -14.21 14.76 7.39
CA VAL A 432 -13.60 16.08 7.21
C VAL A 432 -14.47 17.18 7.83
N ALA A 433 -15.78 17.11 7.61
CA ALA A 433 -16.74 18.02 8.22
C ALA A 433 -16.74 17.91 9.75
N SER A 434 -16.74 16.70 10.30
CA SER A 434 -16.67 16.46 11.76
C SER A 434 -15.34 16.96 12.34
N ALA A 435 -14.24 16.79 11.64
CA ALA A 435 -12.91 17.20 12.08
C ALA A 435 -12.70 18.71 12.06
N SER A 436 -13.51 19.46 11.30
CA SER A 436 -13.37 20.94 11.15
C SER A 436 -13.48 21.71 12.46
N GLY A 437 -14.32 21.23 13.39
CA GLY A 437 -14.50 21.81 14.73
C GLY A 437 -13.94 20.97 15.87
N ALA A 438 -13.29 19.84 15.57
CA ALA A 438 -12.87 18.88 16.58
C ALA A 438 -11.76 19.42 17.49
N GLN A 439 -11.88 19.12 18.78
CA GLN A 439 -10.87 19.42 19.79
C GLN A 439 -9.71 18.43 19.71
N LEU A 440 -10.02 17.15 19.50
CA LEU A 440 -9.04 16.07 19.45
C LEU A 440 -9.31 15.09 18.31
N ILE A 441 -8.24 14.74 17.60
CA ILE A 441 -8.22 13.66 16.61
C ILE A 441 -7.13 12.67 17.05
N THR A 442 -7.48 11.40 17.15
CA THR A 442 -6.51 10.34 17.44
C THR A 442 -6.77 9.14 16.54
N ALA A 443 -5.69 8.46 16.15
CA ALA A 443 -5.76 7.35 15.23
C ALA A 443 -4.83 6.21 15.65
N THR A 444 -5.18 5.00 15.22
CA THR A 444 -4.36 3.80 15.36
C THR A 444 -4.64 2.85 14.21
N THR A 445 -3.81 1.82 14.07
CA THR A 445 -4.04 0.72 13.12
C THR A 445 -4.18 -0.60 13.85
N GLN A 446 -4.89 -1.52 13.25
CA GLN A 446 -5.04 -2.88 13.75
C GLN A 446 -4.71 -3.87 12.62
N ASP A 447 -3.79 -4.80 12.89
CA ASP A 447 -3.41 -5.91 11.99
C ASP A 447 -3.03 -5.44 10.59
N GLU A 448 -2.51 -4.21 10.45
CA GLU A 448 -2.25 -3.54 9.17
C GLU A 448 -3.45 -3.56 8.19
N LYS A 449 -4.63 -3.94 8.66
CA LYS A 449 -5.85 -4.10 7.87
C LYS A 449 -6.80 -2.93 8.03
N TYR A 450 -6.96 -2.44 9.26
CA TYR A 450 -7.89 -1.37 9.59
C TYR A 450 -7.17 -0.13 10.12
N ILE A 451 -7.71 1.03 9.74
CA ILE A 451 -7.40 2.33 10.36
C ILE A 451 -8.58 2.69 11.25
N TRP A 452 -8.30 3.03 12.50
CA TRP A 452 -9.28 3.52 13.43
C TRP A 452 -9.01 4.99 13.72
N ILE A 453 -10.03 5.85 13.57
CA ILE A 453 -9.92 7.28 13.84
C ILE A 453 -11.05 7.67 14.79
N LEU A 454 -10.68 8.33 15.87
CA LEU A 454 -11.61 8.88 16.84
C LEU A 454 -11.54 10.42 16.77
N ILE A 455 -12.63 11.03 16.30
CA ILE A 455 -12.80 12.48 16.18
C ILE A 455 -13.75 12.88 17.28
N ASP A 456 -13.23 13.59 18.30
CA ASP A 456 -13.96 13.81 19.56
C ASP A 456 -14.59 12.50 20.09
N GLY A 457 -15.88 12.35 20.09
CA GLY A 457 -16.56 11.11 20.50
C GLY A 457 -16.95 10.17 19.37
N GLN A 458 -16.76 10.55 18.10
CA GLN A 458 -17.16 9.79 16.93
C GLN A 458 -16.06 8.86 16.47
N LEU A 459 -16.31 7.55 16.45
CA LEU A 459 -15.39 6.54 15.95
C LEU A 459 -15.63 6.23 14.48
N TRP A 460 -14.55 6.12 13.73
CA TRP A 460 -14.51 5.72 12.33
C TRP A 460 -13.56 4.54 12.14
N ARG A 461 -13.95 3.62 11.25
CA ARG A 461 -13.07 2.53 10.79
C ARG A 461 -12.87 2.63 9.29
N GLY A 462 -11.61 2.67 8.86
CA GLY A 462 -11.22 2.68 7.46
C GLY A 462 -10.54 1.39 7.03
N GLN A 463 -10.75 0.98 5.80
CA GLN A 463 -10.05 -0.14 5.17
C GLN A 463 -9.76 0.16 3.71
N LEU A 464 -8.52 -0.03 3.31
CA LEU A 464 -8.13 0.01 1.90
C LEU A 464 -8.60 -1.26 1.21
N ASN A 465 -9.29 -1.14 0.06
CA ASN A 465 -9.92 -2.29 -0.62
C ASN A 465 -8.94 -3.44 -0.90
N LYS A 466 -7.71 -3.16 -1.31
CA LYS A 466 -6.69 -4.20 -1.56
C LYS A 466 -6.29 -5.02 -0.33
N LEU A 467 -6.61 -4.55 0.87
CA LEU A 467 -6.36 -5.25 2.13
C LEU A 467 -7.57 -6.03 2.64
N ALA A 468 -8.73 -5.93 1.96
CA ALA A 468 -9.96 -6.60 2.40
C ALA A 468 -9.83 -8.13 2.40
N ASN A 469 -9.02 -8.67 1.51
CA ASN A 469 -8.83 -10.12 1.30
C ASN A 469 -7.50 -10.66 1.86
N LYS A 470 -6.80 -9.86 2.70
CA LYS A 470 -5.61 -10.32 3.43
C LYS A 470 -5.98 -11.02 4.73
#